data_483816bd77b0e73b4c1ea81d3b413696
#
_entry.id   483816bd77b0e73b4c1ea81d3b413696
#
_cell.length_a   1.000
_cell.length_b   1.000
_cell.length_c   1.000
_cell.angle_alpha   90.00
_cell.angle_beta   90.00
_cell.angle_gamma   90.00
#
_symmetry.space_group_name_H-M   'P 1'
#
loop_
_entity.id
_entity.type
_entity.pdbx_description
1 polymer ?
#
loop_
_entity_poly.entity_id
_entity_poly.type
_entity_poly.pdbx_seq_one_letter_code
_entity_poly.pdbx_strand_id
1 'polypeptide(L)'
;MSPEPDDLVLEIGTGLGYQSAVLAEVVGRVYSVEIIDELAQQAIQRLKQQGYANVEVRVGNGYSGWPEHAPFDKVIVTAAPDLIPPPLINQLKAGGRMVIPVGLPDAQQLVLAEKDLNGRIATKEIMPVLFSLLEGVDQPSFRMS
;
A
#
# COMPACT_ATOMS: atom_id res chain seq x y z
N MET A 1 -3.71 11.00 6.24
CA MET A 1 -2.28 10.87 5.92
C MET A 1 -1.91 11.93 4.90
N SER A 2 -0.85 12.65 5.14
CA SER A 2 -0.49 13.81 4.31
C SER A 2 0.78 13.48 3.53
N PRO A 3 0.68 13.10 2.25
CA PRO A 3 1.88 12.84 1.43
C PRO A 3 2.66 14.14 1.19
N GLU A 4 3.97 14.00 1.14
CA GLU A 4 4.88 15.11 0.93
C GLU A 4 5.72 14.89 -0.33
N PRO A 5 6.21 15.97 -0.98
CA PRO A 5 6.90 15.86 -2.27
C PRO A 5 8.12 14.95 -2.27
N ASP A 6 8.81 14.79 -1.14
CA ASP A 6 10.00 13.94 -1.08
C ASP A 6 9.73 12.55 -0.50
N ASP A 7 8.47 12.22 -0.26
CA ASP A 7 8.13 10.93 0.33
C ASP A 7 8.46 9.77 -0.59
N LEU A 8 8.94 8.70 0.03
CA LEU A 8 9.08 7.38 -0.57
C LEU A 8 7.89 6.55 -0.08
N VAL A 9 7.04 6.13 -1.02
CA VAL A 9 5.77 5.47 -0.70
C VAL A 9 5.77 4.04 -1.19
N LEU A 10 5.33 3.13 -0.33
CA LEU A 10 5.02 1.75 -0.71
C LEU A 10 3.51 1.61 -0.83
N GLU A 11 3.05 1.12 -1.96
CA GLU A 11 1.65 0.81 -2.22
C GLU A 11 1.48 -0.69 -2.37
N ILE A 12 0.57 -1.27 -1.61
CA ILE A 12 0.22 -2.69 -1.72
C ILE A 12 -1.17 -2.78 -2.34
N GLY A 13 -1.24 -3.37 -3.53
CA GLY A 13 -2.48 -3.46 -4.29
C GLY A 13 -2.56 -2.43 -5.39
N THR A 14 -1.69 -2.54 -6.39
CA THR A 14 -1.60 -1.60 -7.51
C THR A 14 -2.90 -1.53 -8.31
N GLY A 15 -3.56 -2.68 -8.50
CA GLY A 15 -4.73 -2.78 -9.36
C GLY A 15 -4.41 -2.31 -10.78
N LEU A 16 -5.22 -1.40 -11.29
CA LEU A 16 -5.01 -0.85 -12.63
C LEU A 16 -4.08 0.36 -12.67
N GLY A 17 -3.53 0.78 -11.53
CA GLY A 17 -2.55 1.85 -11.48
C GLY A 17 -3.10 3.26 -11.32
N TYR A 18 -4.41 3.42 -11.13
CA TYR A 18 -4.99 4.76 -10.99
C TYR A 18 -4.53 5.46 -9.72
N GLN A 19 -4.52 4.75 -8.60
CA GLN A 19 -4.05 5.32 -7.34
C GLN A 19 -2.55 5.58 -7.38
N SER A 20 -1.79 4.68 -8.02
CA SER A 20 -0.35 4.87 -8.21
C SER A 20 -0.06 6.17 -8.96
N ALA A 21 -0.86 6.47 -9.99
CA ALA A 21 -0.71 7.70 -10.76
C ALA A 21 -1.02 8.93 -9.90
N VAL A 22 -2.07 8.88 -9.09
CA VAL A 22 -2.41 9.98 -8.19
C VAL A 22 -1.29 10.22 -7.18
N LEU A 23 -0.76 9.17 -6.59
CA LEU A 23 0.37 9.27 -5.66
C LEU A 23 1.60 9.86 -6.35
N ALA A 24 1.88 9.45 -7.57
CA ALA A 24 3.03 9.91 -8.33
C ALA A 24 3.04 11.41 -8.56
N GLU A 25 1.86 12.04 -8.57
CA GLU A 25 1.73 13.50 -8.75
C GLU A 25 2.16 14.28 -7.50
N VAL A 26 2.14 13.64 -6.32
CA VAL A 26 2.31 14.36 -5.06
C VAL A 26 3.49 13.89 -4.22
N VAL A 27 4.15 12.79 -4.59
CA VAL A 27 5.28 12.26 -3.81
C VAL A 27 6.50 12.08 -4.70
N GLY A 28 7.66 11.84 -4.07
CA GLY A 28 8.91 11.68 -4.80
C GLY A 28 8.97 10.38 -5.58
N ARG A 29 8.57 9.26 -4.97
CA ARG A 29 8.64 7.96 -5.61
C ARG A 29 7.64 6.99 -5.02
N VAL A 30 7.06 6.15 -5.88
CA VAL A 30 6.10 5.12 -5.49
C VAL A 30 6.64 3.75 -5.89
N TYR A 31 6.69 2.85 -4.93
CA TYR A 31 6.94 1.42 -5.18
C TYR A 31 5.64 0.68 -4.92
N SER A 32 5.13 0.01 -5.92
CA SER A 32 3.82 -0.62 -5.86
C SER A 32 3.91 -2.12 -6.11
N VAL A 33 3.23 -2.89 -5.27
CA VAL A 33 3.24 -4.36 -5.35
C VAL A 33 1.83 -4.83 -5.69
N GLU A 34 1.74 -5.69 -6.71
CA GLU A 34 0.49 -6.30 -7.14
C GLU A 34 0.68 -7.81 -7.21
N ILE A 35 -0.25 -8.57 -6.60
CA ILE A 35 -0.16 -10.02 -6.59
C ILE A 35 -0.65 -10.65 -7.90
N ILE A 36 -1.51 -9.95 -8.64
CA ILE A 36 -2.07 -10.46 -9.89
C ILE A 36 -1.23 -9.95 -11.06
N ASP A 37 -0.52 -10.85 -11.72
CA ASP A 37 0.42 -10.50 -12.79
C ASP A 37 -0.25 -9.69 -13.91
N GLU A 38 -1.43 -10.10 -14.35
CA GLU A 38 -2.13 -9.40 -15.42
C GLU A 38 -2.42 -7.94 -15.06
N LEU A 39 -2.87 -7.69 -13.82
CA LEU A 39 -3.13 -6.33 -13.36
C LEU A 39 -1.84 -5.52 -13.26
N ALA A 40 -0.76 -6.16 -12.77
CA ALA A 40 0.53 -5.50 -12.68
C ALA A 40 1.02 -5.05 -14.06
N GLN A 41 0.91 -5.92 -15.06
CA GLN A 41 1.33 -5.59 -16.42
C GLN A 41 0.50 -4.46 -17.03
N GLN A 42 -0.80 -4.46 -16.80
CA GLN A 42 -1.67 -3.39 -17.27
C GLN A 42 -1.32 -2.06 -16.59
N ALA A 43 -1.05 -2.09 -15.30
CA ALA A 43 -0.66 -0.89 -14.56
C ALA A 43 0.67 -0.33 -15.06
N ILE A 44 1.66 -1.19 -15.25
CA ILE A 44 2.98 -0.79 -15.77
C ILE A 44 2.82 -0.08 -17.12
N GLN A 45 2.03 -0.67 -18.02
CA GLN A 45 1.81 -0.12 -19.33
C GLN A 45 1.10 1.22 -19.28
N ARG A 46 0.05 1.33 -18.47
CA ARG A 46 -0.70 2.57 -18.28
C ARG A 46 0.18 3.70 -17.74
N LEU A 47 0.95 3.41 -16.68
CA LEU A 47 1.81 4.40 -16.07
C LEU A 47 2.90 4.88 -17.03
N LYS A 48 3.45 3.96 -17.81
CA LYS A 48 4.44 4.30 -18.82
C LYS A 48 3.85 5.19 -19.91
N GLN A 49 2.66 4.85 -20.41
CA GLN A 49 1.98 5.66 -21.42
C GLN A 49 1.65 7.06 -20.93
N GLN A 50 1.35 7.21 -19.66
CA GLN A 50 1.03 8.50 -19.06
C GLN A 50 2.27 9.26 -18.59
N GLY A 51 3.46 8.71 -18.75
CA GLY A 51 4.70 9.40 -18.48
C GLY A 51 5.13 9.43 -17.02
N TYR A 52 4.62 8.55 -16.18
CA TYR A 52 5.00 8.50 -14.77
C TYR A 52 6.30 7.71 -14.58
N ALA A 53 7.41 8.43 -14.51
CA ALA A 53 8.73 7.82 -14.33
C ALA A 53 9.07 7.52 -12.87
N ASN A 54 8.30 8.04 -11.92
CA ASN A 54 8.57 7.89 -10.49
C ASN A 54 7.74 6.78 -9.82
N VAL A 55 7.16 5.88 -10.61
CA VAL A 55 6.43 4.71 -10.10
C VAL A 55 7.09 3.46 -10.63
N GLU A 56 7.36 2.52 -9.74
CA GLU A 56 7.83 1.18 -10.11
C GLU A 56 6.84 0.15 -9.58
N VAL A 57 6.38 -0.74 -10.45
CA VAL A 57 5.39 -1.78 -10.11
C VAL A 57 6.05 -3.14 -10.27
N ARG A 58 5.81 -4.04 -9.30
CA ARG A 58 6.23 -5.43 -9.45
C ARG A 58 5.13 -6.38 -9.02
N VAL A 59 5.19 -7.59 -9.54
CA VAL A 59 4.37 -8.71 -9.09
C VAL A 59 5.01 -9.27 -7.83
N GLY A 60 4.22 -9.45 -6.78
CA GLY A 60 4.75 -9.99 -5.55
C GLY A 60 3.69 -10.16 -4.48
N ASN A 61 4.13 -10.69 -3.36
CA ASN A 61 3.29 -10.89 -2.19
C ASN A 61 3.26 -9.59 -1.38
N GLY A 62 2.07 -9.01 -1.21
CA GLY A 62 1.90 -7.77 -0.45
C GLY A 62 2.35 -7.89 1.01
N TYR A 63 2.27 -9.07 1.61
CA TYR A 63 2.74 -9.28 2.98
C TYR A 63 4.24 -9.03 3.14
N SER A 64 5.00 -9.23 2.07
CA SER A 64 6.46 -9.07 2.11
C SER A 64 6.91 -7.64 1.83
N GLY A 65 6.03 -6.80 1.32
CA GLY A 65 6.38 -5.45 0.93
C GLY A 65 7.46 -5.41 -0.16
N TRP A 66 8.40 -4.50 0.00
CA TRP A 66 9.51 -4.36 -0.96
C TRP A 66 10.80 -3.99 -0.19
N PRO A 67 11.44 -4.98 0.45
CA PRO A 67 12.55 -4.70 1.37
C PRO A 67 13.75 -4.01 0.73
N GLU A 68 13.99 -4.24 -0.56
CA GLU A 68 15.16 -3.66 -1.24
C GLU A 68 15.10 -2.13 -1.32
N HIS A 69 13.92 -1.55 -1.19
CA HIS A 69 13.73 -0.10 -1.26
C HIS A 69 13.28 0.51 0.06
N ALA A 70 13.15 -0.30 1.11
CA ALA A 70 12.79 0.19 2.44
C ALA A 70 13.94 1.02 3.05
N PRO A 71 13.66 1.90 4.03
CA PRO A 71 12.35 2.16 4.63
C PRO A 71 11.51 3.17 3.84
N PHE A 72 10.20 3.14 4.07
CA PHE A 72 9.25 4.01 3.40
C PHE A 72 8.68 5.05 4.36
N ASP A 73 8.46 6.26 3.86
CA ASP A 73 7.81 7.34 4.63
C ASP A 73 6.33 7.06 4.83
N LYS A 74 5.69 6.50 3.80
CA LYS A 74 4.27 6.16 3.83
C LYS A 74 4.07 4.78 3.24
N VAL A 75 3.14 4.03 3.83
CA VAL A 75 2.70 2.73 3.30
C VAL A 75 1.19 2.75 3.18
N ILE A 76 0.68 2.43 2.00
CA ILE A 76 -0.75 2.41 1.72
C ILE A 76 -1.11 1.00 1.28
N VAL A 77 -2.03 0.37 2.00
CA VAL A 77 -2.47 -0.99 1.71
C VAL A 77 -3.96 -0.96 1.36
N THR A 78 -4.31 -1.53 0.21
CA THR A 78 -5.70 -1.52 -0.29
C THR A 78 -6.37 -2.88 -0.21
N ALA A 79 -5.71 -3.87 0.38
CA ALA A 79 -6.29 -5.17 0.65
C ALA A 79 -6.13 -5.49 2.14
N ALA A 80 -7.10 -6.21 2.72
CA ALA A 80 -7.20 -6.35 4.16
C ALA A 80 -6.62 -7.66 4.68
N PRO A 81 -5.49 -7.64 5.39
CA PRO A 81 -5.05 -8.78 6.18
C PRO A 81 -5.82 -8.87 7.50
N ASP A 82 -5.79 -10.04 8.14
CA ASP A 82 -6.36 -10.20 9.47
C ASP A 82 -5.64 -9.34 10.51
N LEU A 83 -4.33 -9.28 10.39
CA LEU A 83 -3.45 -8.52 11.26
C LEU A 83 -2.47 -7.72 10.40
N ILE A 84 -1.89 -6.67 10.97
CA ILE A 84 -0.87 -5.90 10.25
C ILE A 84 0.36 -6.77 10.03
N PRO A 85 0.78 -6.99 8.77
CA PRO A 85 1.93 -7.85 8.48
C PRO A 85 3.23 -7.25 9.05
N PRO A 86 3.98 -8.01 9.85
CA PRO A 86 5.23 -7.50 10.43
C PRO A 86 6.23 -6.94 9.42
N PRO A 87 6.42 -7.54 8.22
CA PRO A 87 7.34 -6.95 7.24
C PRO A 87 6.99 -5.52 6.85
N LEU A 88 5.71 -5.16 6.80
CA LEU A 88 5.29 -3.81 6.46
C LEU A 88 5.63 -2.83 7.57
N ILE A 89 5.47 -3.26 8.83
CA ILE A 89 5.87 -2.45 9.98
C ILE A 89 7.38 -2.23 9.96
N ASN A 90 8.15 -3.29 9.70
CA ASN A 90 9.61 -3.22 9.66
C ASN A 90 10.12 -2.30 8.56
N GLN A 91 9.38 -2.19 7.47
CA GLN A 91 9.75 -1.35 6.33
C GLN A 91 9.28 0.09 6.46
N LEU A 92 8.50 0.40 7.49
CA LEU A 92 8.06 1.75 7.76
C LEU A 92 9.17 2.53 8.44
N LYS A 93 9.47 3.70 7.90
CA LYS A 93 10.51 4.58 8.44
C LYS A 93 10.09 5.11 9.81
N ALA A 94 11.07 5.40 10.68
CA ALA A 94 10.79 6.13 11.91
C ALA A 94 10.16 7.48 11.55
N GLY A 95 9.02 7.79 12.17
CA GLY A 95 8.22 8.95 11.78
C GLY A 95 7.26 8.67 10.63
N GLY A 96 7.30 7.47 10.06
CA GLY A 96 6.44 7.12 8.93
C GLY A 96 5.03 6.71 9.36
N ARG A 97 4.13 6.65 8.37
CA ARG A 97 2.72 6.32 8.59
C ARG A 97 2.25 5.28 7.58
N MET A 98 1.38 4.41 8.06
CA MET A 98 0.77 3.38 7.22
C MET A 98 -0.75 3.42 7.39
N VAL A 99 -1.47 3.34 6.27
CA VAL A 99 -2.92 3.18 6.26
C VAL A 99 -3.20 1.78 5.74
N ILE A 100 -3.93 1.01 6.52
CA ILE A 100 -4.20 -0.39 6.19
C ILE A 100 -5.56 -0.82 6.73
N PRO A 101 -6.42 -1.46 5.92
CA PRO A 101 -7.62 -2.10 6.44
C PRO A 101 -7.24 -3.40 7.14
N VAL A 102 -7.74 -3.60 8.34
CA VAL A 102 -7.41 -4.77 9.17
C VAL A 102 -8.69 -5.38 9.71
N GLY A 103 -8.75 -6.68 9.75
CA GLY A 103 -9.84 -7.41 10.36
C GLY A 103 -10.32 -8.59 9.53
N LEU A 104 -11.39 -9.22 10.01
CA LEU A 104 -12.03 -10.33 9.33
C LEU A 104 -12.79 -9.82 8.11
N PRO A 105 -13.12 -10.69 7.14
CA PRO A 105 -13.74 -10.26 5.89
C PRO A 105 -15.02 -9.45 6.04
N ASP A 106 -15.77 -9.66 7.12
CA ASP A 106 -17.03 -8.98 7.38
C ASP A 106 -16.94 -7.91 8.48
N ALA A 107 -15.73 -7.66 9.00
CA ALA A 107 -15.54 -6.74 10.12
C ALA A 107 -14.16 -6.07 10.06
N GLN A 108 -13.98 -5.21 9.07
CA GLN A 108 -12.70 -4.54 8.84
C GLN A 108 -12.73 -3.09 9.32
N GLN A 109 -11.59 -2.63 9.82
CA GLN A 109 -11.38 -1.24 10.20
C GLN A 109 -10.22 -0.68 9.39
N LEU A 110 -10.35 0.54 8.92
CA LEU A 110 -9.21 1.27 8.37
C LEU A 110 -8.37 1.75 9.55
N VAL A 111 -7.12 1.35 9.55
CA VAL A 111 -6.19 1.62 10.66
C VAL A 111 -5.08 2.52 10.17
N LEU A 112 -4.79 3.56 10.95
CA LEU A 112 -3.59 4.37 10.79
C LEU A 112 -2.55 3.86 11.78
N ALA A 113 -1.40 3.40 11.30
CA ALA A 113 -0.27 3.01 12.10
C ALA A 113 0.83 4.05 11.95
N GLU A 114 1.34 4.54 13.06
CA GLU A 114 2.42 5.53 13.07
C GLU A 114 3.61 4.97 13.83
N LYS A 115 4.80 5.07 13.24
CA LYS A 115 6.04 4.67 13.90
C LYS A 115 6.72 5.93 14.43
N ASP A 116 6.92 6.00 15.75
CA ASP A 116 7.60 7.15 16.34
C ASP A 116 9.12 7.08 16.08
N LEU A 117 9.84 8.09 16.52
CA LEU A 117 11.28 8.18 16.30
C LEU A 117 12.06 7.12 17.07
N ASN A 118 11.45 6.48 18.05
CA ASN A 118 12.05 5.38 18.82
C ASN A 118 11.69 4.00 18.25
N GLY A 119 10.94 3.96 17.14
CA GLY A 119 10.55 2.72 16.51
C GLY A 119 9.30 2.07 17.10
N ARG A 120 8.58 2.76 17.97
CA ARG A 120 7.33 2.26 18.55
C ARG A 120 6.17 2.51 17.62
N ILE A 121 5.25 1.55 17.55
CA ILE A 121 4.07 1.64 16.71
C ILE A 121 2.85 1.99 17.55
N ALA A 122 2.13 3.04 17.15
CA ALA A 122 0.83 3.38 17.68
C ALA A 122 -0.19 3.22 16.56
N THR A 123 -1.34 2.65 16.89
CA THR A 123 -2.40 2.43 15.90
C THR A 123 -3.67 3.16 16.31
N LYS A 124 -4.43 3.60 15.32
CA LYS A 124 -5.69 4.29 15.50
C LYS A 124 -6.69 3.78 14.47
N GLU A 125 -7.85 3.34 14.93
CA GLU A 125 -8.95 2.98 14.03
C GLU A 125 -9.60 4.27 13.51
N ILE A 126 -9.73 4.39 12.20
CA ILE A 126 -10.27 5.59 11.57
C ILE A 126 -11.74 5.42 11.23
N MET A 127 -12.08 4.32 10.55
CA MET A 127 -13.45 4.07 10.13
C MET A 127 -13.62 2.61 9.70
N PRO A 128 -14.86 2.06 9.77
CA PRO A 128 -15.13 0.75 9.20
C PRO A 128 -15.06 0.80 7.67
N VAL A 129 -14.53 -0.25 7.07
CA VAL A 129 -14.41 -0.39 5.63
C VAL A 129 -14.62 -1.84 5.24
N LEU A 130 -14.75 -2.08 3.92
CA LEU A 130 -14.83 -3.42 3.37
C LEU A 130 -13.92 -3.50 2.15
N PHE A 131 -12.80 -4.22 2.30
CA PHE A 131 -11.82 -4.44 1.24
C PHE A 131 -11.69 -5.93 0.93
N SER A 132 -11.11 -6.25 -0.23
CA SER A 132 -10.71 -7.61 -0.56
C SER A 132 -9.64 -8.09 0.41
N LEU A 133 -9.58 -9.40 0.65
CA LEU A 133 -8.51 -9.99 1.43
C LEU A 133 -7.19 -9.79 0.70
N LEU A 134 -6.12 -9.57 1.46
CA LEU A 134 -4.80 -9.35 0.88
C LEU A 134 -4.32 -10.55 0.07
N GLU A 135 -4.64 -11.76 0.49
CA GLU A 135 -4.28 -12.98 -0.21
C GLU A 135 -5.35 -13.46 -1.17
N GLY A 136 -6.38 -12.69 -1.38
CA GLY A 136 -7.52 -13.09 -2.18
C GLY A 136 -7.26 -12.96 -3.66
N VAL A 137 -6.31 -13.72 -4.19
CA VAL A 137 -5.95 -13.68 -5.62
C VAL A 137 -7.12 -13.95 -6.53
N ASP A 138 -8.09 -14.70 -6.04
CA ASP A 138 -9.28 -15.05 -6.82
C ASP A 138 -10.41 -14.04 -6.65
N GLN A 139 -10.19 -12.99 -5.89
CA GLN A 139 -11.19 -11.97 -5.69
C GLN A 139 -11.37 -11.19 -6.98
N PRO A 140 -12.57 -11.19 -7.56
CA PRO A 140 -12.78 -10.50 -8.83
C PRO A 140 -12.65 -9.00 -8.71
N SER A 141 -12.82 -8.46 -7.53
CA SER A 141 -12.67 -7.04 -7.27
C SER A 141 -12.57 -6.83 -5.77
N PHE A 142 -12.00 -5.74 -5.37
CA PHE A 142 -12.15 -5.30 -4.00
C PHE A 142 -13.25 -4.24 -3.93
N ARG A 143 -13.83 -4.08 -2.75
CA ARG A 143 -14.88 -3.11 -2.51
C ARG A 143 -14.55 -2.29 -1.29
N MET A 144 -14.81 -1.00 -1.40
CA MET A 144 -14.72 -0.09 -0.30
C MET A 144 -16.12 0.44 -0.01
N SER A 145 -16.58 0.28 1.20
CA SER A 145 -17.89 0.77 1.59
C SER A 145 -17.80 1.89 2.59
#